data_010cb6f7d7d1f74c4aa076326e3024d3
#
_entry.id   010cb6f7d7d1f74c4aa076326e3024d3
#
_cell.length_a   1.000
_cell.length_b   1.000
_cell.length_c   1.000
_cell.angle_alpha   90.00
_cell.angle_beta   90.00
_cell.angle_gamma   90.00
#
_symmetry.space_group_name_H-M   'P 1'
#
loop_
_entity.id
_entity.type
_entity.pdbx_description
1 polymer ?
#
loop_
_entity_poly.entity_id
_entity_poly.type
_entity_poly.pdbx_seq_one_letter_code
_entity_poly.pdbx_strand_id
1 'polypeptide(L)'
;MPTHLLCRRSHKPRPTLPLTEGIALDLARVHEACGPARHSFALWLAAAAQGPVLWLSQPQAGRPLNPAQAARPLNPDGIAEYASPSRFLFVQTARAEDLLWAMEEALRGGGAALVVAELAEPPAMTPVRRLHLAAEAGGTFGPAPAGLLLTPGQGGAQGIESRWHLAPAHGLPPPSSSLPGCGAASRECWTLQRLRARTLPPRSWHITRARAGGPLQAAPLPPGAACQQTARPAASRVLPQPQSPLAAPALP
;
A
#
# COMPACT_ATOMS: atom_id res chain seq x y z
N MET A 1 -7.92 18.79 -51.51
CA MET A 1 -7.92 19.10 -50.10
C MET A 1 -7.13 18.03 -49.38
N PRO A 2 -5.91 18.26 -48.90
CA PRO A 2 -5.15 17.24 -48.20
C PRO A 2 -5.74 17.05 -46.80
N THR A 3 -6.20 15.85 -46.52
CA THR A 3 -6.64 15.39 -45.20
C THR A 3 -5.44 15.42 -44.25
N HIS A 4 -5.44 16.30 -43.27
CA HIS A 4 -4.46 16.30 -42.21
C HIS A 4 -4.51 14.92 -41.50
N LEU A 5 -3.55 14.10 -41.78
CA LEU A 5 -3.24 12.91 -41.03
C LEU A 5 -2.97 13.37 -39.59
N LEU A 6 -3.92 13.10 -38.69
CA LEU A 6 -3.72 13.20 -37.27
C LEU A 6 -2.52 12.33 -36.92
N CYS A 7 -1.37 12.97 -36.76
CA CYS A 7 -0.14 12.31 -36.35
C CYS A 7 -0.44 11.61 -35.02
N ARG A 8 -0.58 10.28 -35.03
CA ARG A 8 -0.60 9.48 -33.83
C ARG A 8 0.71 9.79 -33.10
N ARG A 9 0.66 10.66 -32.09
CA ARG A 9 1.78 10.81 -31.15
C ARG A 9 2.10 9.40 -30.69
N SER A 10 3.26 8.89 -31.05
CA SER A 10 3.74 7.61 -30.60
C SER A 10 3.75 7.67 -29.07
N HIS A 11 2.90 6.88 -28.43
CA HIS A 11 2.78 6.85 -26.99
C HIS A 11 4.07 6.20 -26.48
N LYS A 12 5.06 7.02 -26.10
CA LYS A 12 6.26 6.49 -25.44
C LYS A 12 5.80 5.76 -24.19
N PRO A 13 6.15 4.48 -24.03
CA PRO A 13 5.82 3.75 -22.82
C PRO A 13 6.43 4.51 -21.64
N ARG A 14 5.63 4.72 -20.59
CA ARG A 14 6.12 5.35 -19.38
C ARG A 14 7.09 4.42 -18.67
N PRO A 15 8.11 4.96 -17.99
CA PRO A 15 8.94 4.17 -17.14
C PRO A 15 8.09 3.58 -16.01
N THR A 16 8.40 2.36 -15.59
CA THR A 16 7.65 1.65 -14.56
C THR A 16 8.58 1.24 -13.42
N LEU A 17 8.02 1.15 -12.22
CA LEU A 17 8.64 0.54 -11.05
C LEU A 17 8.17 -0.93 -10.99
N PRO A 18 9.01 -1.91 -11.36
CA PRO A 18 8.65 -3.30 -11.28
C PRO A 18 8.65 -3.78 -9.83
N LEU A 19 7.62 -4.49 -9.41
CA LEU A 19 7.53 -5.09 -8.08
C LEU A 19 7.87 -6.59 -8.14
N THR A 20 7.26 -7.29 -9.06
CA THR A 20 7.49 -8.70 -9.37
C THR A 20 6.95 -9.00 -10.78
N GLU A 21 7.11 -10.21 -11.28
CA GLU A 21 6.64 -10.58 -12.61
C GLU A 21 5.15 -10.25 -12.82
N GLY A 22 4.86 -9.47 -13.85
CA GLY A 22 3.50 -9.04 -14.21
C GLY A 22 2.90 -7.96 -13.30
N ILE A 23 3.64 -7.42 -12.32
CA ILE A 23 3.18 -6.37 -11.41
C ILE A 23 4.18 -5.22 -11.43
N ALA A 24 3.75 -4.08 -11.94
CA ALA A 24 4.54 -2.84 -11.98
C ALA A 24 3.62 -1.63 -11.80
N LEU A 25 4.20 -0.52 -11.33
CA LEU A 25 3.52 0.77 -11.20
C LEU A 25 4.15 1.78 -12.17
N ASP A 26 3.32 2.58 -12.83
CA ASP A 26 3.81 3.66 -13.70
C ASP A 26 4.50 4.74 -12.86
N LEU A 27 5.72 5.12 -13.21
CA LEU A 27 6.40 6.27 -12.61
C LEU A 27 5.81 7.59 -13.12
N ALA A 28 6.13 8.69 -12.45
CA ALA A 28 5.51 10.01 -12.64
C ALA A 28 3.98 9.97 -12.49
N ARG A 29 3.46 9.07 -11.65
CA ARG A 29 2.03 8.87 -11.39
C ARG A 29 1.77 8.65 -9.91
N VAL A 30 0.49 8.79 -9.56
CA VAL A 30 0.01 8.55 -8.20
C VAL A 30 -0.90 7.33 -8.19
N HIS A 31 -0.61 6.42 -7.28
CA HIS A 31 -1.31 5.18 -7.06
C HIS A 31 -1.94 5.15 -5.68
N GLU A 32 -2.85 4.23 -5.46
CA GLU A 32 -3.47 4.02 -4.15
C GLU A 32 -3.28 2.58 -3.70
N ALA A 33 -2.88 2.41 -2.44
CA ALA A 33 -2.88 1.12 -1.78
C ALA A 33 -3.84 1.14 -0.58
N CYS A 34 -4.65 0.11 -0.46
CA CYS A 34 -5.65 -0.05 0.57
C CYS A 34 -5.65 -1.48 1.14
N GLY A 35 -6.53 -1.75 2.08
CA GLY A 35 -6.60 -3.05 2.76
C GLY A 35 -5.72 -3.12 4.00
N PRO A 36 -5.85 -4.23 4.77
CA PRO A 36 -5.18 -4.38 6.07
C PRO A 36 -3.65 -4.45 5.98
N ALA A 37 -3.09 -4.88 4.85
CA ALA A 37 -1.64 -4.98 4.64
C ALA A 37 -1.07 -3.87 3.71
N ARG A 38 -1.76 -2.75 3.53
CA ARG A 38 -1.33 -1.65 2.64
C ARG A 38 0.07 -1.12 2.93
N HIS A 39 0.50 -1.14 4.20
CA HIS A 39 1.85 -0.74 4.60
C HIS A 39 2.92 -1.68 4.03
N SER A 40 2.67 -3.00 4.05
CA SER A 40 3.57 -3.97 3.43
C SER A 40 3.72 -3.73 1.94
N PHE A 41 2.63 -3.36 1.24
CA PHE A 41 2.70 -3.00 -0.18
C PHE A 41 3.60 -1.78 -0.42
N ALA A 42 3.48 -0.74 0.42
CA ALA A 42 4.36 0.44 0.34
C ALA A 42 5.83 0.09 0.60
N LEU A 43 6.11 -0.79 1.57
CA LEU A 43 7.46 -1.25 1.86
C LEU A 43 8.05 -2.11 0.73
N TRP A 44 7.25 -2.91 0.04
CA TRP A 44 7.69 -3.63 -1.16
C TRP A 44 8.09 -2.66 -2.28
N LEU A 45 7.31 -1.60 -2.49
CA LEU A 45 7.66 -0.55 -3.46
C LEU A 45 8.92 0.21 -3.04
N ALA A 46 9.08 0.50 -1.74
CA ALA A 46 10.28 1.12 -1.22
C ALA A 46 11.54 0.25 -1.42
N ALA A 47 11.39 -1.07 -1.31
CA ALA A 47 12.48 -2.02 -1.61
C ALA A 47 12.84 -2.02 -3.10
N ALA A 48 11.84 -1.95 -3.98
CA ALA A 48 12.04 -1.93 -5.43
C ALA A 48 12.56 -0.59 -5.96
N ALA A 49 12.18 0.53 -5.33
CA ALA A 49 12.61 1.86 -5.72
C ALA A 49 14.09 2.10 -5.37
N GLN A 50 14.80 2.82 -6.24
CA GLN A 50 16.19 3.23 -6.00
C GLN A 50 16.22 4.71 -5.60
N GLY A 51 16.61 5.01 -4.34
CA GLY A 51 16.71 6.38 -3.84
C GLY A 51 15.92 6.64 -2.56
N PRO A 52 15.81 7.92 -2.15
CA PRO A 52 15.07 8.30 -0.93
C PRO A 52 13.58 7.97 -1.00
N VAL A 53 13.02 7.62 0.16
CA VAL A 53 11.60 7.38 0.37
C VAL A 53 11.08 8.43 1.35
N LEU A 54 10.13 9.24 0.94
CA LEU A 54 9.47 10.20 1.82
C LEU A 54 8.16 9.60 2.32
N TRP A 55 8.01 9.51 3.64
CA TRP A 55 6.81 8.96 4.27
C TRP A 55 6.10 10.05 5.05
N LEU A 56 4.90 10.40 4.59
CA LEU A 56 4.07 11.46 5.12
C LEU A 56 2.91 10.82 5.91
N SER A 57 2.69 11.27 7.14
CA SER A 57 1.61 10.78 7.99
C SER A 57 1.01 11.86 8.86
N GLN A 58 -0.17 11.58 9.40
CA GLN A 58 -0.82 12.40 10.41
C GLN A 58 -0.73 11.70 11.78
N PRO A 59 -0.60 12.44 12.88
CA PRO A 59 -0.84 11.89 14.20
C PRO A 59 -2.25 11.31 14.26
N GLN A 60 -2.40 10.10 14.77
CA GLN A 60 -3.74 9.51 14.93
C GLN A 60 -4.53 10.30 15.97
N ALA A 61 -5.58 11.00 15.53
CA ALA A 61 -6.49 11.71 16.42
C ALA A 61 -7.21 10.72 17.35
N GLY A 62 -7.29 11.05 18.64
CA GLY A 62 -8.13 10.34 19.62
C GLY A 62 -7.49 9.15 20.36
N ARG A 63 -6.22 8.85 20.12
CA ARG A 63 -5.49 7.89 20.95
C ARG A 63 -4.61 8.67 21.94
N PRO A 64 -4.87 8.60 23.27
CA PRO A 64 -3.97 9.18 24.26
C PRO A 64 -2.70 8.34 24.26
N LEU A 65 -1.77 8.71 23.42
CA LEU A 65 -0.49 8.05 23.30
C LEU A 65 0.52 8.80 24.15
N ASN A 66 1.29 8.04 24.91
CA ASN A 66 2.58 8.50 25.37
C ASN A 66 3.28 9.23 24.19
N PRO A 67 3.74 10.49 24.36
CA PRO A 67 4.35 11.27 23.27
C PRO A 67 5.43 10.52 22.49
N ALA A 68 6.10 9.56 23.14
CA ALA A 68 7.08 8.67 22.51
C ALA A 68 6.45 7.65 21.52
N GLN A 69 5.15 7.38 21.60
CA GLN A 69 4.44 6.44 20.72
C GLN A 69 3.59 7.17 19.65
N ALA A 70 3.23 8.43 19.89
CA ALA A 70 2.42 9.23 18.97
C ALA A 70 3.12 9.53 17.64
N ALA A 71 4.44 9.39 17.59
CA ALA A 71 5.29 9.83 16.49
C ALA A 71 5.91 8.71 15.65
N ARG A 72 5.51 7.45 15.84
CA ARG A 72 6.14 6.35 15.09
C ARG A 72 5.23 5.81 14.00
N PRO A 73 5.34 6.30 12.75
CA PRO A 73 4.55 5.78 11.64
C PRO A 73 4.92 4.34 11.32
N LEU A 74 6.20 3.97 11.38
CA LEU A 74 6.70 2.63 11.14
C LEU A 74 7.85 2.29 12.12
N ASN A 75 7.94 1.01 12.52
CA ASN A 75 9.08 0.54 13.28
C ASN A 75 10.31 0.40 12.37
N PRO A 76 11.46 1.03 12.69
CA PRO A 76 12.69 0.89 11.91
C PRO A 76 13.14 -0.55 11.71
N ASP A 77 12.99 -1.42 12.71
CA ASP A 77 13.33 -2.83 12.60
C ASP A 77 12.46 -3.55 11.57
N GLY A 78 11.16 -3.20 11.53
CA GLY A 78 10.24 -3.70 10.51
C GLY A 78 10.55 -3.18 9.11
N ILE A 79 11.03 -1.93 8.98
CA ILE A 79 11.48 -1.38 7.70
C ILE A 79 12.73 -2.11 7.23
N ALA A 80 13.68 -2.42 8.13
CA ALA A 80 14.95 -3.06 7.82
C ALA A 80 14.77 -4.42 7.13
N GLU A 81 13.64 -5.08 7.34
CA GLU A 81 13.28 -6.32 6.63
C GLU A 81 13.01 -6.13 5.13
N TYR A 82 12.79 -4.89 4.68
CA TYR A 82 12.44 -4.57 3.28
C TYR A 82 13.49 -3.67 2.62
N ALA A 83 13.89 -2.61 3.29
CA ALA A 83 14.82 -1.62 2.75
C ALA A 83 15.63 -0.97 3.89
N SER A 84 16.80 -0.39 3.55
CA SER A 84 17.60 0.35 4.54
C SER A 84 16.78 1.49 5.17
N PRO A 85 16.62 1.54 6.51
CA PRO A 85 15.91 2.61 7.20
C PRO A 85 16.50 4.01 6.92
N SER A 86 17.80 4.10 6.62
CA SER A 86 18.48 5.36 6.29
C SER A 86 17.96 6.05 5.02
N ARG A 87 17.21 5.34 4.18
CA ARG A 87 16.55 5.89 2.98
C ARG A 87 15.25 6.62 3.28
N PHE A 88 14.70 6.44 4.49
CA PHE A 88 13.38 6.97 4.83
C PHE A 88 13.48 8.33 5.53
N LEU A 89 12.71 9.27 5.02
CA LEU A 89 12.46 10.58 5.62
C LEU A 89 10.99 10.61 6.07
N PHE A 90 10.77 10.82 7.36
CA PHE A 90 9.42 10.88 7.93
C PHE A 90 8.99 12.32 8.14
N VAL A 91 7.81 12.67 7.61
CA VAL A 91 7.19 13.98 7.78
C VAL A 91 5.82 13.80 8.41
N GLN A 92 5.54 14.57 9.44
CA GLN A 92 4.24 14.59 10.10
C GLN A 92 3.57 15.94 9.92
N THR A 93 2.30 15.92 9.61
CA THR A 93 1.48 17.13 9.45
C THR A 93 0.23 17.02 10.31
N ALA A 94 -0.23 18.15 10.84
CA ALA A 94 -1.43 18.18 11.68
C ALA A 94 -2.72 17.98 10.89
N ARG A 95 -2.76 18.41 9.61
CA ARG A 95 -3.96 18.39 8.76
C ARG A 95 -3.72 17.61 7.48
N ALA A 96 -4.80 17.03 6.93
CA ALA A 96 -4.76 16.26 5.69
C ALA A 96 -4.38 17.13 4.48
N GLU A 97 -4.77 18.40 4.48
CA GLU A 97 -4.45 19.35 3.42
C GLU A 97 -2.95 19.64 3.37
N ASP A 98 -2.33 19.84 4.54
CA ASP A 98 -0.89 20.07 4.66
C ASP A 98 -0.10 18.83 4.23
N LEU A 99 -0.65 17.63 4.50
CA LEU A 99 -0.04 16.36 4.08
C LEU A 99 -0.08 16.21 2.56
N LEU A 100 -1.21 16.52 1.92
CA LEU A 100 -1.34 16.48 0.46
C LEU A 100 -0.48 17.56 -0.21
N TRP A 101 -0.37 18.75 0.40
CA TRP A 101 0.53 19.79 -0.07
C TRP A 101 2.00 19.37 0.02
N ALA A 102 2.43 18.82 1.17
CA ALA A 102 3.78 18.31 1.34
C ALA A 102 4.12 17.20 0.35
N MET A 103 3.16 16.31 0.05
CA MET A 103 3.31 15.28 -0.98
C MET A 103 3.47 15.90 -2.37
N GLU A 104 2.71 16.95 -2.70
CA GLU A 104 2.79 17.65 -3.97
C GLU A 104 4.18 18.28 -4.17
N GLU A 105 4.69 18.97 -3.14
CA GLU A 105 6.03 19.59 -3.19
C GLU A 105 7.15 18.55 -3.30
N ALA A 106 7.04 17.45 -2.56
CA ALA A 106 8.01 16.36 -2.64
C ALA A 106 8.05 15.70 -4.03
N LEU A 107 6.89 15.44 -4.62
CA LEU A 107 6.78 14.90 -5.98
C LEU A 107 7.31 15.88 -7.01
N ARG A 108 6.99 17.17 -6.89
CA ARG A 108 7.45 18.24 -7.80
C ARG A 108 8.97 18.41 -7.76
N GLY A 109 9.55 18.30 -6.57
CA GLY A 109 11.01 18.42 -6.39
C GLY A 109 11.83 17.29 -7.01
N GLY A 110 11.23 16.11 -7.26
CA GLY A 110 11.89 14.97 -7.92
C GLY A 110 13.04 14.34 -7.12
N GLY A 111 13.29 14.77 -5.88
CA GLY A 111 14.37 14.25 -5.04
C GLY A 111 14.08 12.91 -4.36
N ALA A 112 12.83 12.51 -4.28
CA ALA A 112 12.42 11.24 -3.71
C ALA A 112 12.01 10.26 -4.81
N ALA A 113 12.48 9.01 -4.73
CA ALA A 113 12.08 7.96 -5.67
C ALA A 113 10.64 7.48 -5.42
N LEU A 114 10.22 7.49 -4.15
CA LEU A 114 8.88 7.13 -3.72
C LEU A 114 8.40 8.11 -2.66
N VAL A 115 7.20 8.65 -2.84
CA VAL A 115 6.51 9.51 -1.86
C VAL A 115 5.24 8.82 -1.42
N VAL A 116 5.18 8.44 -0.15
CA VAL A 116 4.04 7.74 0.47
C VAL A 116 3.29 8.71 1.36
N ALA A 117 1.96 8.80 1.22
CA ALA A 117 1.11 9.61 2.08
C ALA A 117 0.03 8.73 2.74
N GLU A 118 0.04 8.66 4.07
CA GLU A 118 -0.93 7.91 4.86
C GLU A 118 -2.11 8.81 5.23
N LEU A 119 -3.28 8.52 4.68
CA LEU A 119 -4.50 9.31 4.79
C LEU A 119 -5.57 8.56 5.59
N ALA A 120 -6.29 9.27 6.45
CA ALA A 120 -7.45 8.74 7.15
C ALA A 120 -8.64 8.50 6.21
N GLU A 121 -8.76 9.31 5.15
CA GLU A 121 -9.82 9.24 4.15
C GLU A 121 -9.26 9.41 2.74
N PRO A 122 -9.89 8.79 1.73
CA PRO A 122 -9.49 8.96 0.35
C PRO A 122 -9.69 10.41 -0.13
N PRO A 123 -8.71 11.04 -0.79
CA PRO A 123 -8.84 12.39 -1.28
C PRO A 123 -9.74 12.48 -2.52
N ALA A 124 -10.33 13.67 -2.74
CA ALA A 124 -11.10 13.99 -3.92
C ALA A 124 -10.22 14.07 -5.19
N MET A 125 -10.86 14.23 -6.36
CA MET A 125 -10.18 14.24 -7.66
C MET A 125 -9.19 15.41 -7.82
N THR A 126 -9.52 16.60 -7.33
CA THR A 126 -8.70 17.81 -7.54
C THR A 126 -7.30 17.68 -6.92
N PRO A 127 -7.15 17.32 -5.63
CA PRO A 127 -5.84 17.04 -5.08
C PRO A 127 -5.06 15.98 -5.85
N VAL A 128 -5.70 14.87 -6.23
CA VAL A 128 -5.02 13.79 -6.96
C VAL A 128 -4.51 14.25 -8.32
N ARG A 129 -5.25 15.09 -9.04
CA ARG A 129 -4.79 15.68 -10.30
C ARG A 129 -3.54 16.56 -10.11
N ARG A 130 -3.52 17.36 -9.06
CA ARG A 130 -2.34 18.19 -8.71
C ARG A 130 -1.13 17.31 -8.41
N LEU A 131 -1.29 16.23 -7.65
CA LEU A 131 -0.23 15.27 -7.37
C LEU A 131 0.32 14.60 -8.64
N HIS A 132 -0.54 14.26 -9.62
CA HIS A 132 -0.08 13.74 -10.91
C HIS A 132 0.78 14.74 -11.67
N LEU A 133 0.34 16.00 -11.74
CA LEU A 133 1.10 17.06 -12.40
C LEU A 133 2.44 17.32 -11.70
N ALA A 134 2.46 17.28 -10.37
CA ALA A 134 3.66 17.41 -9.59
C ALA A 134 4.65 16.25 -9.87
N ALA A 135 4.16 15.01 -9.92
CA ALA A 135 4.99 13.84 -10.22
C ALA A 135 5.55 13.89 -11.66
N GLU A 136 4.76 14.37 -12.62
CA GLU A 136 5.23 14.59 -14.00
C GLU A 136 6.34 15.67 -14.05
N ALA A 137 6.14 16.77 -13.33
CA ALA A 137 7.12 17.84 -13.25
C ALA A 137 8.43 17.36 -12.60
N GLY A 138 8.35 16.61 -11.49
CA GLY A 138 9.53 16.05 -10.80
C GLY A 138 10.34 15.12 -11.69
N GLY A 139 9.70 14.38 -12.59
CA GLY A 139 10.38 13.52 -13.56
C GLY A 139 11.21 14.26 -14.60
N THR A 140 11.13 15.61 -14.67
CA THR A 140 11.98 16.41 -15.58
C THR A 140 13.36 16.70 -14.99
N PHE A 141 13.52 16.57 -13.68
CA PHE A 141 14.78 16.89 -12.98
C PHE A 141 15.64 15.65 -12.68
N GLY A 142 15.11 14.46 -12.86
CA GLY A 142 15.81 13.22 -12.54
C GLY A 142 14.95 11.99 -12.81
N PRO A 143 15.22 10.87 -12.10
CA PRO A 143 14.36 9.71 -12.15
C PRO A 143 12.94 10.06 -11.73
N ALA A 144 11.96 9.65 -12.55
CA ALA A 144 10.57 9.98 -12.31
C ALA A 144 10.09 9.41 -10.96
N PRO A 145 9.53 10.22 -10.05
CA PRO A 145 9.04 9.75 -8.76
C PRO A 145 7.75 8.94 -8.90
N ALA A 146 7.50 8.05 -7.94
CA ALA A 146 6.21 7.43 -7.76
C ALA A 146 5.51 8.02 -6.53
N GLY A 147 4.21 8.35 -6.66
CA GLY A 147 3.36 8.72 -5.53
C GLY A 147 2.48 7.55 -5.11
N LEU A 148 2.34 7.32 -3.79
CA LEU A 148 1.49 6.28 -3.23
C LEU A 148 0.62 6.84 -2.10
N LEU A 149 -0.69 6.79 -2.25
CA LEU A 149 -1.66 7.08 -1.21
C LEU A 149 -1.99 5.80 -0.46
N LEU A 150 -1.86 5.80 0.86
CA LEU A 150 -2.34 4.73 1.73
C LEU A 150 -3.68 5.16 2.33
N THR A 151 -4.73 4.43 1.99
CA THR A 151 -6.09 4.71 2.43
C THR A 151 -6.71 3.51 3.14
N PRO A 152 -7.64 3.71 4.07
CA PRO A 152 -8.30 2.62 4.79
C PRO A 152 -9.30 1.85 3.91
N GLY A 153 -9.74 0.70 4.40
CA GLY A 153 -10.82 -0.10 3.82
C GLY A 153 -10.51 -0.56 2.39
N GLN A 154 -11.37 -0.20 1.46
CA GLN A 154 -11.26 -0.54 0.03
C GLN A 154 -10.67 0.61 -0.81
N GLY A 155 -10.16 1.64 -0.15
CA GLY A 155 -9.71 2.84 -0.84
C GLY A 155 -10.89 3.68 -1.36
N GLY A 156 -10.62 4.60 -2.26
CA GLY A 156 -11.67 5.47 -2.80
C GLY A 156 -11.15 6.70 -3.55
N ALA A 157 -9.84 6.94 -3.53
CA ALA A 157 -9.25 8.11 -4.18
C ALA A 157 -9.65 8.19 -5.66
N GLN A 158 -10.12 9.37 -6.06
CA GLN A 158 -10.58 9.58 -7.44
C GLN A 158 -9.42 10.02 -8.33
N GLY A 159 -9.41 9.54 -9.57
CA GLY A 159 -8.45 10.00 -10.58
C GLY A 159 -7.05 9.38 -10.48
N ILE A 160 -6.80 8.44 -9.57
CA ILE A 160 -5.54 7.69 -9.45
C ILE A 160 -5.22 6.88 -10.70
N GLU A 161 -3.94 6.58 -10.91
CA GLU A 161 -3.50 5.72 -12.01
C GLU A 161 -3.90 4.27 -11.79
N SER A 162 -3.64 3.72 -10.58
CA SER A 162 -4.11 2.38 -10.20
C SER A 162 -4.40 2.29 -8.70
N ARG A 163 -5.31 1.37 -8.34
CA ARG A 163 -5.67 1.03 -6.94
C ARG A 163 -5.36 -0.42 -6.67
N TRP A 164 -4.66 -0.64 -5.57
CA TRP A 164 -4.20 -1.94 -5.12
C TRP A 164 -4.73 -2.24 -3.73
N HIS A 165 -5.28 -3.42 -3.55
CA HIS A 165 -5.73 -3.90 -2.25
C HIS A 165 -4.84 -5.07 -1.83
N LEU A 166 -4.23 -4.98 -0.64
CA LEU A 166 -3.42 -6.04 -0.08
C LEU A 166 -4.02 -6.54 1.24
N ALA A 167 -4.23 -7.85 1.32
CA ALA A 167 -4.70 -8.52 2.52
C ALA A 167 -3.82 -9.73 2.85
N PRO A 168 -3.59 -10.04 4.15
CA PRO A 168 -2.93 -11.28 4.55
C PRO A 168 -3.74 -12.50 4.09
N ALA A 169 -3.05 -13.56 3.66
CA ALA A 169 -3.66 -14.79 3.16
C ALA A 169 -3.13 -16.04 3.89
N HIS A 170 -2.72 -15.89 5.15
CA HIS A 170 -2.23 -16.99 5.96
C HIS A 170 -3.32 -18.04 6.19
N GLY A 171 -3.00 -19.31 5.96
CA GLY A 171 -3.94 -20.43 6.12
C GLY A 171 -4.77 -20.78 4.88
N LEU A 172 -4.56 -20.09 3.75
CA LEU A 172 -5.10 -20.54 2.47
C LEU A 172 -4.19 -21.62 1.89
N PRO A 173 -4.76 -22.74 1.39
CA PRO A 173 -3.98 -23.67 0.59
C PRO A 173 -3.43 -22.92 -0.65
N PRO A 174 -2.19 -23.18 -1.06
CA PRO A 174 -1.70 -22.64 -2.32
C PRO A 174 -2.61 -23.10 -3.46
N PRO A 175 -2.81 -22.27 -4.51
CA PRO A 175 -3.55 -22.70 -5.68
C PRO A 175 -2.94 -24.01 -6.19
N SER A 176 -3.78 -25.02 -6.33
CA SER A 176 -3.41 -26.36 -6.75
C SER A 176 -2.66 -26.26 -8.07
N SER A 177 -1.43 -26.62 -8.05
CA SER A 177 -0.49 -26.95 -9.10
C SER A 177 0.80 -26.12 -9.05
N SER A 178 1.89 -26.82 -8.84
CA SER A 178 3.24 -26.51 -9.32
C SER A 178 4.07 -25.39 -8.65
N LEU A 179 3.80 -24.97 -7.43
CA LEU A 179 4.88 -24.35 -6.67
C LEU A 179 5.61 -25.44 -5.86
N PRO A 180 6.81 -25.88 -6.30
CA PRO A 180 7.58 -26.86 -5.56
C PRO A 180 7.99 -26.23 -4.22
N GLY A 181 7.60 -26.84 -3.12
CA GLY A 181 8.15 -26.56 -1.82
C GLY A 181 7.28 -25.76 -0.84
N CYS A 182 5.97 -25.92 -0.84
CA CYS A 182 5.12 -25.48 0.29
C CYS A 182 5.24 -26.43 1.48
N GLY A 183 6.46 -26.70 1.92
CA GLY A 183 6.74 -27.31 3.23
C GLY A 183 6.50 -26.29 4.34
N ALA A 184 6.19 -26.75 5.54
CA ALA A 184 5.74 -26.03 6.74
C ALA A 184 6.69 -24.94 7.31
N ALA A 185 7.63 -24.43 6.55
CA ALA A 185 8.43 -23.26 6.93
C ALA A 185 7.57 -22.00 6.75
N SER A 186 7.52 -21.17 7.76
CA SER A 186 6.74 -19.93 7.85
C SER A 186 6.93 -19.03 6.63
N ARG A 187 6.07 -19.22 5.61
CA ARG A 187 5.99 -18.35 4.46
C ARG A 187 4.96 -17.29 4.73
N GLU A 188 5.33 -16.07 4.47
CA GLU A 188 4.38 -14.98 4.47
C GLU A 188 3.57 -15.03 3.16
N CYS A 189 2.26 -14.94 3.29
CA CYS A 189 1.32 -15.06 2.18
C CYS A 189 0.32 -13.91 2.19
N TRP A 190 0.05 -13.37 1.00
CA TRP A 190 -0.93 -12.28 0.82
C TRP A 190 -1.76 -12.50 -0.43
N THR A 191 -2.94 -11.90 -0.44
CA THR A 191 -3.73 -11.70 -1.66
C THR A 191 -3.57 -10.25 -2.09
N LEU A 192 -3.00 -10.04 -3.27
CA LEU A 192 -2.90 -8.73 -3.91
C LEU A 192 -3.94 -8.64 -5.01
N GLN A 193 -4.71 -7.55 -5.02
CA GLN A 193 -5.71 -7.27 -6.02
C GLN A 193 -5.46 -5.90 -6.64
N ARG A 194 -5.39 -5.83 -7.96
CA ARG A 194 -5.52 -4.58 -8.70
C ARG A 194 -7.01 -4.31 -8.91
N LEU A 195 -7.59 -3.49 -8.03
CA LEU A 195 -9.01 -3.16 -8.07
C LEU A 195 -9.35 -2.27 -9.27
N ARG A 196 -8.41 -1.39 -9.65
CA ARG A 196 -8.55 -0.46 -10.75
C ARG A 196 -7.19 -0.11 -11.33
N ALA A 197 -7.13 0.08 -12.64
CA ALA A 197 -6.06 0.78 -13.33
C ALA A 197 -6.64 1.48 -14.56
N ARG A 198 -5.96 2.51 -15.03
CA ARG A 198 -6.42 3.28 -16.18
C ARG A 198 -6.41 2.47 -17.47
N THR A 199 -5.40 1.63 -17.66
CA THR A 199 -5.14 0.92 -18.91
C THR A 199 -5.22 -0.61 -18.77
N LEU A 200 -5.31 -1.14 -17.55
CA LEU A 200 -5.25 -2.58 -17.30
C LEU A 200 -6.51 -3.06 -16.57
N PRO A 201 -7.02 -4.27 -16.89
CA PRO A 201 -8.19 -4.81 -16.21
C PRO A 201 -7.91 -5.16 -14.74
N PRO A 202 -8.94 -5.26 -13.89
CA PRO A 202 -8.82 -5.82 -12.55
C PRO A 202 -8.20 -7.21 -12.59
N ARG A 203 -7.32 -7.51 -11.63
CA ARG A 203 -6.63 -8.81 -11.55
C ARG A 203 -6.20 -9.09 -10.12
N SER A 204 -6.10 -10.37 -9.76
CA SER A 204 -5.69 -10.82 -8.43
C SER A 204 -4.51 -11.77 -8.51
N TRP A 205 -3.68 -11.75 -7.47
CA TRP A 205 -2.52 -12.62 -7.32
C TRP A 205 -2.43 -13.14 -5.89
N HIS A 206 -1.95 -14.36 -5.78
CA HIS A 206 -1.41 -14.88 -4.53
C HIS A 206 0.08 -14.50 -4.46
N ILE A 207 0.46 -13.76 -3.44
CA ILE A 207 1.84 -13.33 -3.24
C ILE A 207 2.43 -14.14 -2.09
N THR A 208 3.65 -14.64 -2.29
CA THR A 208 4.40 -15.34 -1.25
C THR A 208 5.80 -14.76 -1.11
N ARG A 209 6.33 -14.81 0.11
CA ARG A 209 7.70 -14.46 0.43
C ARG A 209 8.27 -15.55 1.36
N ALA A 210 9.36 -16.15 0.97
CA ALA A 210 9.94 -17.29 1.72
C ALA A 210 10.60 -16.87 3.04
N ARG A 211 11.12 -15.64 3.10
CA ARG A 211 11.79 -15.07 4.29
C ARG A 211 11.72 -13.54 4.22
N ALA A 212 11.87 -12.86 5.36
CA ALA A 212 12.03 -11.41 5.42
C ALA A 212 13.14 -10.94 4.45
N GLY A 213 12.87 -9.84 3.72
CA GLY A 213 13.79 -9.32 2.70
C GLY A 213 13.97 -10.18 1.46
N GLY A 214 13.35 -11.35 1.37
CA GLY A 214 13.43 -12.23 0.20
C GLY A 214 12.54 -11.73 -0.96
N PRO A 215 12.77 -12.28 -2.17
CA PRO A 215 12.01 -11.90 -3.34
C PRO A 215 10.53 -12.31 -3.21
N LEU A 216 9.66 -11.45 -3.75
CA LEU A 216 8.24 -11.73 -3.87
C LEU A 216 8.00 -12.67 -5.05
N GLN A 217 7.14 -13.66 -4.86
CA GLN A 217 6.65 -14.54 -5.90
C GLN A 217 5.15 -14.28 -6.09
N ALA A 218 4.71 -14.09 -7.32
CA ALA A 218 3.33 -13.80 -7.66
C ALA A 218 2.75 -14.93 -8.52
N ALA A 219 1.68 -15.55 -8.02
CA ALA A 219 0.88 -16.50 -8.79
C ALA A 219 -0.48 -15.88 -9.11
N PRO A 220 -0.89 -15.80 -10.38
CA PRO A 220 -2.19 -15.23 -10.73
C PRO A 220 -3.32 -16.09 -10.17
N LEU A 221 -4.34 -15.42 -9.62
CA LEU A 221 -5.56 -16.06 -9.17
C LEU A 221 -6.64 -16.01 -10.27
N PRO A 222 -7.47 -17.05 -10.39
CA PRO A 222 -8.60 -17.03 -11.31
C PRO A 222 -9.59 -15.92 -10.93
N PRO A 223 -10.33 -15.37 -11.90
CA PRO A 223 -11.36 -14.36 -11.64
C PRO A 223 -12.37 -14.89 -10.61
N GLY A 224 -12.70 -14.08 -9.60
CA GLY A 224 -13.66 -14.44 -8.55
C GLY A 224 -13.10 -15.12 -7.30
N ALA A 225 -11.91 -15.70 -7.33
CA ALA A 225 -11.30 -16.37 -6.17
C ALA A 225 -11.04 -15.41 -4.97
N ALA A 226 -10.83 -14.15 -5.23
CA ALA A 226 -10.52 -13.16 -4.20
C ALA A 226 -11.76 -12.69 -3.40
N CYS A 227 -12.96 -12.82 -3.94
CA CYS A 227 -14.20 -12.33 -3.32
C CYS A 227 -14.68 -13.20 -2.14
N GLN A 228 -14.25 -14.46 -2.06
CA GLN A 228 -14.69 -15.40 -1.01
C GLN A 228 -13.95 -15.22 0.33
N GLN A 229 -12.89 -14.42 0.37
CA GLN A 229 -11.99 -14.31 1.53
C GLN A 229 -12.34 -13.19 2.51
N THR A 230 -13.18 -12.23 2.13
CA THR A 230 -13.59 -11.12 3.00
C THR A 230 -14.81 -11.44 3.89
N ALA A 231 -15.43 -12.61 3.74
CA ALA A 231 -16.71 -12.95 4.36
C ALA A 231 -16.62 -13.85 5.61
N ARG A 232 -15.45 -14.05 6.22
CA ARG A 232 -15.40 -14.70 7.55
C ARG A 232 -15.50 -13.63 8.65
N PRO A 233 -16.66 -13.51 9.32
CA PRO A 233 -16.74 -12.69 10.52
C PRO A 233 -15.76 -13.26 11.55
N ALA A 234 -14.98 -12.37 12.16
CA ALA A 234 -14.20 -12.72 13.33
C ALA A 234 -15.15 -13.36 14.34
N ALA A 235 -14.97 -14.65 14.63
CA ALA A 235 -15.68 -15.29 15.71
C ALA A 235 -15.39 -14.51 17.00
N SER A 236 -16.40 -13.80 17.47
CA SER A 236 -16.37 -13.13 18.79
C SER A 236 -16.09 -14.21 19.81
N ARG A 237 -14.86 -14.27 20.31
CA ARG A 237 -14.56 -14.99 21.52
C ARG A 237 -15.29 -14.25 22.64
N VAL A 238 -16.46 -14.75 22.99
CA VAL A 238 -17.13 -14.41 24.25
C VAL A 238 -16.20 -14.89 25.35
N LEU A 239 -15.53 -13.95 26.00
CA LEU A 239 -14.80 -14.22 27.22
C LEU A 239 -15.83 -14.61 28.28
N PRO A 240 -15.63 -15.72 29.02
CA PRO A 240 -16.49 -16.06 30.12
C PRO A 240 -16.44 -14.93 31.17
N GLN A 241 -17.60 -14.44 31.56
CA GLN A 241 -17.71 -13.46 32.63
C GLN A 241 -17.23 -14.09 33.94
N PRO A 242 -16.46 -13.36 34.79
CA PRO A 242 -16.10 -13.83 36.11
C PRO A 242 -17.37 -13.98 36.95
N GLN A 243 -17.61 -15.18 37.44
CA GLN A 243 -18.69 -15.45 38.40
C GLN A 243 -18.44 -14.65 39.68
N SER A 244 -19.42 -13.86 40.08
CA SER A 244 -19.42 -13.16 41.36
C SER A 244 -19.28 -14.16 42.52
N PRO A 245 -18.47 -13.89 43.56
CA PRO A 245 -18.35 -14.76 44.73
C PRO A 245 -19.67 -14.77 45.50
N LEU A 246 -20.10 -15.99 45.82
CA LEU A 246 -21.25 -16.25 46.69
C LEU A 246 -21.13 -15.47 48.00
N ALA A 247 -22.21 -14.80 48.40
CA ALA A 247 -22.37 -14.17 49.69
C ALA A 247 -22.21 -15.21 50.81
N ALA A 248 -21.37 -14.92 51.79
CA ALA A 248 -21.22 -15.70 52.97
C ALA A 248 -22.48 -15.63 53.87
N PRO A 249 -22.91 -16.71 54.52
CA PRO A 249 -24.05 -16.69 55.43
C PRO A 249 -23.69 -15.95 56.72
N ALA A 250 -24.60 -15.07 57.18
CA ALA A 250 -24.54 -14.47 58.51
C ALA A 250 -24.73 -15.55 59.58
N LEU A 251 -23.84 -15.60 60.57
CA LEU A 251 -23.96 -16.37 61.78
C LEU A 251 -24.71 -15.59 62.82
N PRO A 252 -25.43 -16.26 63.75
CA PRO A 252 -26.35 -15.71 64.74
C PRO A 252 -25.71 -14.87 65.80
#